data_51cbae9276ec18a4e2245889f256b91c
#
_entry.id   51cbae9276ec18a4e2245889f256b91c
#
_cell.length_a   1.000
_cell.length_b   1.000
_cell.length_c   1.000
_cell.angle_alpha   90.00
_cell.angle_beta   90.00
_cell.angle_gamma   90.00
#
_symmetry.space_group_name_H-M   'P 1'
#
loop_
_entity.id
_entity.type
_entity.pdbx_description
1 polymer ?
#
loop_
_entity_poly.entity_id
_entity_poly.type
_entity_poly.pdbx_seq_one_letter_code
_entity_poly.pdbx_strand_id
1 'polypeptide(L)'
;RDYRKQELRQATISAELRVIMTKGNYSYPLDPSWSTEEITTVLHFLSQVEKAYESKVDRDQLLEAYKAFKTVVPGKAPEKQLDKAFQEASGFSIYQAVRAAKAKEKGFVTLGK
;
A
#
# COMPACT_ATOMS: atom_id res chain seq x y z
N ARG A 1 -18.02 6.77 23.96
CA ARG A 1 -17.79 6.84 23.68
C ARG A 1 -17.82 7.39 23.58
N ASP A 2 -17.68 7.62 23.73
CA ASP A 2 -17.40 7.85 23.40
C ASP A 2 -16.88 8.35 23.43
N TYR A 3 -16.64 8.72 23.90
CA TYR A 3 -15.88 8.88 23.81
C TYR A 3 -15.30 8.67 23.79
N ARG A 4 -15.46 8.73 24.41
CA ARG A 4 -14.74 8.09 24.20
C ARG A 4 -14.63 7.92 23.06
N LYS A 5 -14.96 8.19 22.67
CA LYS A 5 -14.81 7.99 21.62
C LYS A 5 -14.40 8.92 20.83
N GLN A 6 -14.04 10.12 21.26
CA GLN A 6 -13.60 10.90 20.46
C GLN A 6 -12.28 11.22 20.53
N GLU A 7 -11.61 11.67 21.48
CA GLU A 7 -10.41 11.90 21.57
C GLU A 7 -9.62 10.93 21.76
N LEU A 8 -9.80 10.52 22.56
CA LEU A 8 -9.46 9.36 22.59
C LEU A 8 -9.65 8.84 21.29
N ARG A 9 -10.42 9.47 20.59
CA ARG A 9 -10.70 9.10 19.32
C ARG A 9 -9.56 9.06 18.41
N GLN A 10 -8.56 9.92 18.54
CA GLN A 10 -7.40 9.88 17.70
C GLN A 10 -6.59 8.63 17.93
N ALA A 11 -6.31 8.32 19.16
CA ALA A 11 -5.57 7.11 19.46
C ALA A 11 -6.35 5.89 19.08
N THR A 12 -7.65 5.93 19.30
CA THR A 12 -8.49 4.81 18.96
C THR A 12 -8.53 4.58 17.48
N ILE A 13 -8.60 5.67 16.74
CA ILE A 13 -8.62 5.56 15.28
C ILE A 13 -7.34 4.95 14.79
N SER A 14 -6.21 5.32 15.36
CA SER A 14 -4.94 4.74 14.97
C SER A 14 -4.93 3.24 15.18
N ALA A 15 -5.43 2.81 16.33
CA ALA A 15 -5.45 1.39 16.62
C ALA A 15 -6.38 0.66 15.68
N GLU A 16 -7.51 1.26 15.39
CA GLU A 16 -8.46 0.63 14.49
C GLU A 16 -7.91 0.54 13.08
N LEU A 17 -7.23 1.58 12.64
CA LEU A 17 -6.63 1.54 11.32
C LEU A 17 -5.61 0.43 11.24
N ARG A 18 -4.85 0.24 12.30
CA ARG A 18 -3.86 -0.80 12.29
C ARG A 18 -4.49 -2.16 12.16
N VAL A 19 -5.63 -2.38 12.82
CA VAL A 19 -6.34 -3.64 12.72
C VAL A 19 -6.91 -3.82 11.33
N ILE A 20 -7.53 -2.78 10.78
CA ILE A 20 -8.09 -2.84 9.45
C ILE A 20 -7.04 -3.13 8.42
N MET A 21 -5.83 -2.67 8.67
CA MET A 21 -4.76 -2.76 7.69
C MET A 21 -3.93 -4.01 7.81
N THR A 22 -4.39 -4.97 8.57
CA THR A 22 -3.73 -6.27 8.52
C THR A 22 -4.41 -7.10 7.47
N LYS A 23 -3.64 -7.93 6.85
CA LYS A 23 -4.19 -8.84 5.87
C LYS A 23 -3.55 -10.19 6.12
N GLY A 24 -4.34 -11.10 6.68
CA GLY A 24 -3.81 -12.40 7.01
C GLY A 24 -2.74 -12.28 8.05
N ASN A 25 -1.52 -12.45 7.62
CA ASN A 25 -0.40 -12.59 8.54
C ASN A 25 0.45 -11.35 8.72
N TYR A 26 0.13 -10.25 8.09
CA TYR A 26 1.03 -9.11 8.17
C TYR A 26 0.29 -7.80 8.22
N SER A 27 1.00 -6.78 8.69
CA SER A 27 0.50 -5.42 8.73
C SER A 27 1.19 -4.59 7.67
N TYR A 28 0.48 -3.59 7.17
CA TYR A 28 1.07 -2.70 6.17
C TYR A 28 2.04 -1.74 6.83
N PRO A 29 3.14 -1.40 6.15
CA PRO A 29 4.15 -0.48 6.69
C PRO A 29 3.74 0.97 6.48
N LEU A 30 2.89 1.48 7.33
CA LEU A 30 2.36 2.83 7.18
C LEU A 30 3.06 3.79 8.11
N ASP A 31 3.24 5.01 7.64
CA ASP A 31 3.86 6.07 8.43
C ASP A 31 2.76 6.78 9.22
N PRO A 32 2.87 6.82 10.55
CA PRO A 32 1.83 7.45 11.35
C PRO A 32 1.68 8.94 11.13
N SER A 33 2.64 9.58 10.48
CA SER A 33 2.54 11.00 10.19
C SER A 33 1.66 11.29 8.98
N TRP A 34 1.31 10.28 8.20
CA TRP A 34 0.45 10.49 7.04
C TRP A 34 -0.96 10.82 7.47
N SER A 35 -1.62 11.66 6.65
CA SER A 35 -3.03 11.94 6.87
C SER A 35 -3.85 10.72 6.47
N THR A 36 -5.13 10.75 6.83
CA THR A 36 -6.02 9.66 6.45
C THR A 36 -6.07 9.47 4.95
N GLU A 37 -6.09 10.57 4.22
CA GLU A 37 -6.12 10.50 2.76
C GLU A 37 -4.84 9.92 2.21
N GLU A 38 -3.71 10.30 2.80
CA GLU A 38 -2.45 9.76 2.36
C GLU A 38 -2.37 8.27 2.63
N ILE A 39 -2.84 7.85 3.80
CA ILE A 39 -2.85 6.43 4.13
C ILE A 39 -3.73 5.66 3.14
N THR A 40 -4.89 6.21 2.82
CA THR A 40 -5.79 5.56 1.87
C THR A 40 -5.12 5.40 0.51
N THR A 41 -4.41 6.43 0.07
CA THR A 41 -3.70 6.38 -1.20
C THR A 41 -2.66 5.29 -1.21
N VAL A 42 -1.87 5.20 -0.14
CA VAL A 42 -0.83 4.19 -0.06
C VAL A 42 -1.44 2.79 0.03
N LEU A 43 -2.49 2.64 0.81
CA LEU A 43 -3.15 1.34 0.93
C LEU A 43 -3.71 0.89 -0.40
N HIS A 44 -4.30 1.80 -1.14
CA HIS A 44 -4.85 1.46 -2.44
C HIS A 44 -3.73 0.93 -3.36
N PHE A 45 -2.59 1.62 -3.36
CA PHE A 45 -1.49 1.17 -4.17
C PHE A 45 -0.98 -0.20 -3.74
N LEU A 46 -0.80 -0.39 -2.42
CA LEU A 46 -0.31 -1.68 -1.94
C LEU A 46 -1.29 -2.80 -2.26
N SER A 47 -2.59 -2.52 -2.24
CA SER A 47 -3.55 -3.54 -2.60
C SER A 47 -3.45 -3.92 -4.08
N GLN A 48 -3.09 -2.96 -4.93
CA GLN A 48 -2.87 -3.28 -6.34
C GLN A 48 -1.65 -4.17 -6.51
N VAL A 49 -0.60 -3.91 -5.73
CA VAL A 49 0.59 -4.77 -5.76
C VAL A 49 0.22 -6.19 -5.31
N GLU A 50 -0.58 -6.29 -4.26
CA GLU A 50 -1.01 -7.59 -3.78
C GLU A 50 -1.80 -8.34 -4.85
N LYS A 51 -2.66 -7.64 -5.55
CA LYS A 51 -3.42 -8.28 -6.62
C LYS A 51 -2.52 -8.83 -7.71
N ALA A 52 -1.43 -8.12 -8.02
CA ALA A 52 -0.51 -8.60 -9.03
C ALA A 52 0.11 -9.92 -8.63
N TYR A 53 0.33 -10.13 -7.34
CA TYR A 53 0.93 -11.36 -6.86
C TYR A 53 -0.10 -12.43 -6.57
N GLU A 54 -1.26 -12.04 -6.09
CA GLU A 54 -2.26 -13.02 -5.67
C GLU A 54 -3.17 -13.45 -6.80
N SER A 55 -3.37 -12.59 -7.78
CA SER A 55 -4.18 -12.94 -8.93
C SER A 55 -3.68 -12.18 -10.13
N LYS A 56 -4.30 -11.06 -10.44
CA LYS A 56 -3.84 -10.19 -11.52
C LYS A 56 -4.40 -8.80 -11.28
N VAL A 57 -3.76 -7.80 -11.87
CA VAL A 57 -4.20 -6.43 -11.73
C VAL A 57 -4.05 -5.74 -13.08
N ASP A 58 -4.99 -4.86 -13.38
CA ASP A 58 -4.91 -4.09 -14.60
C ASP A 58 -3.68 -3.18 -14.55
N ARG A 59 -2.90 -3.23 -15.60
CA ARG A 59 -1.66 -2.49 -15.69
C ARG A 59 -1.87 -0.99 -15.49
N ASP A 60 -2.90 -0.43 -16.11
CA ASP A 60 -3.15 1.00 -16.00
C ASP A 60 -3.58 1.38 -14.60
N GLN A 61 -4.37 0.54 -13.95
CA GLN A 61 -4.79 0.82 -12.58
C GLN A 61 -3.62 0.78 -11.63
N LEU A 62 -2.72 -0.17 -11.82
CA LEU A 62 -1.53 -0.24 -10.96
C LEU A 62 -0.68 1.00 -11.12
N LEU A 63 -0.46 1.44 -12.36
CA LEU A 63 0.38 2.60 -12.59
C LEU A 63 -0.27 3.89 -12.14
N GLU A 64 -1.60 3.99 -12.25
CA GLU A 64 -2.30 5.15 -11.71
C GLU A 64 -2.16 5.20 -10.19
N ALA A 65 -2.32 4.06 -9.54
CA ALA A 65 -2.17 4.00 -8.10
C ALA A 65 -0.73 4.33 -7.71
N TYR A 66 0.24 3.87 -8.48
CA TYR A 66 1.63 4.19 -8.22
C TYR A 66 1.88 5.69 -8.33
N LYS A 67 1.30 6.32 -9.33
CA LYS A 67 1.46 7.75 -9.52
C LYS A 67 0.92 8.51 -8.32
N ALA A 68 -0.26 8.13 -7.83
CA ALA A 68 -0.83 8.75 -6.65
C ALA A 68 0.05 8.48 -5.42
N PHE A 69 0.56 7.26 -5.31
CA PHE A 69 1.46 6.90 -4.22
C PHE A 69 2.69 7.80 -4.20
N LYS A 70 3.23 8.14 -5.37
CA LYS A 70 4.42 8.98 -5.43
C LYS A 70 4.17 10.40 -4.97
N THR A 71 2.92 10.85 -4.95
CA THR A 71 2.63 12.16 -4.38
C THR A 71 2.77 12.14 -2.86
N VAL A 72 2.59 10.96 -2.25
CA VAL A 72 2.75 10.82 -0.81
C VAL A 72 4.19 10.51 -0.45
N VAL A 73 4.86 9.69 -1.26
CA VAL A 73 6.24 9.26 -1.00
C VAL A 73 7.10 9.59 -2.21
N PRO A 74 7.43 10.87 -2.42
CA PRO A 74 8.15 11.25 -3.63
C PRO A 74 9.63 10.90 -3.66
N GLY A 75 10.25 10.74 -2.50
CA GLY A 75 11.66 10.46 -2.43
C GLY A 75 11.98 9.01 -2.69
N LYS A 76 13.14 8.75 -3.26
CA LYS A 76 13.54 7.38 -3.54
C LYS A 76 13.91 6.60 -2.29
N ALA A 77 14.58 7.25 -1.35
CA ALA A 77 14.99 6.55 -0.14
C ALA A 77 13.80 6.09 0.69
N PRO A 78 12.80 6.97 0.96
CA PRO A 78 11.62 6.49 1.66
C PRO A 78 10.86 5.43 0.89
N GLU A 79 10.82 5.55 -0.43
CA GLU A 79 10.14 4.56 -1.25
C GLU A 79 10.82 3.20 -1.13
N LYS A 80 12.14 3.18 -1.14
CA LYS A 80 12.86 1.93 -0.99
C LYS A 80 12.67 1.33 0.38
N GLN A 81 12.64 2.16 1.40
CA GLN A 81 12.42 1.67 2.75
C GLN A 81 11.05 1.05 2.89
N LEU A 82 10.04 1.69 2.28
CA LEU A 82 8.70 1.17 2.31
C LEU A 82 8.61 -0.16 1.56
N ASP A 83 9.26 -0.23 0.40
CA ASP A 83 9.28 -1.46 -0.38
C ASP A 83 9.92 -2.58 0.41
N LYS A 84 11.03 -2.28 1.08
CA LYS A 84 11.71 -3.29 1.86
C LYS A 84 10.82 -3.79 3.00
N ALA A 85 10.18 -2.87 3.70
CA ALA A 85 9.31 -3.24 4.81
C ALA A 85 8.13 -4.06 4.32
N PHE A 86 7.54 -3.66 3.21
CA PHE A 86 6.41 -4.39 2.65
C PHE A 86 6.84 -5.77 2.19
N GLN A 87 8.01 -5.86 1.57
CA GLN A 87 8.50 -7.14 1.10
C GLN A 87 8.81 -8.07 2.27
N GLU A 88 9.36 -7.53 3.35
CA GLU A 88 9.64 -8.35 4.53
C GLU A 88 8.36 -8.85 5.16
N ALA A 89 7.32 -8.03 5.16
CA ALA A 89 6.06 -8.42 5.78
C ALA A 89 5.24 -9.35 4.90
N SER A 90 5.18 -9.08 3.62
CA SER A 90 4.25 -9.78 2.72
C SER A 90 4.92 -10.74 1.76
N GLY A 91 6.20 -10.54 1.49
CA GLY A 91 6.88 -11.29 0.46
C GLY A 91 6.70 -10.70 -0.93
N PHE A 92 5.99 -9.59 -1.05
CA PHE A 92 5.71 -8.96 -2.33
C PHE A 92 6.61 -7.75 -2.52
N SER A 93 7.03 -7.51 -3.77
CA SER A 93 7.91 -6.39 -4.08
C SER A 93 7.17 -5.33 -4.87
N ILE A 94 7.14 -4.11 -4.32
CA ILE A 94 6.56 -2.98 -5.01
C ILE A 94 7.33 -2.71 -6.29
N TYR A 95 8.66 -2.77 -6.22
CA TYR A 95 9.50 -2.49 -7.36
C TYR A 95 9.21 -3.44 -8.52
N GLN A 96 9.10 -4.74 -8.22
CA GLN A 96 8.84 -5.71 -9.28
C GLN A 96 7.47 -5.51 -9.91
N ALA A 97 6.47 -5.18 -9.09
CA ALA A 97 5.13 -4.98 -9.62
C ALA A 97 5.09 -3.79 -10.56
N VAL A 98 5.72 -2.69 -10.17
CA VAL A 98 5.73 -1.48 -11.00
C VAL A 98 6.53 -1.72 -12.27
N ARG A 99 7.66 -2.42 -12.13
CA ARG A 99 8.49 -2.71 -13.27
C ARG A 99 7.75 -3.56 -14.30
N ALA A 100 7.04 -4.58 -13.81
CA ALA A 100 6.27 -5.45 -14.70
C ALA A 100 5.18 -4.66 -15.41
N ALA A 101 4.54 -3.74 -14.70
CA ALA A 101 3.49 -2.92 -15.31
C ALA A 101 4.05 -2.01 -16.37
N LYS A 102 5.22 -1.42 -16.10
CA LYS A 102 5.83 -0.52 -17.07
C LYS A 102 6.30 -1.25 -18.32
N ALA A 103 6.60 -2.51 -18.19
CA ALA A 103 7.06 -3.31 -19.34
C ALA A 103 5.93 -3.71 -20.26
N LYS A 104 4.68 -3.57 -19.82
CA LYS A 104 3.53 -3.89 -20.65
C LYS A 104 2.91 -2.63 -21.20
N GLU A 105 2.32 -2.73 -22.36
CA GLU A 105 1.60 -1.60 -22.92
C GLU A 105 0.16 -1.59 -22.46
N LYS A 106 -0.40 -2.76 -22.21
CA LYS A 106 -1.77 -2.87 -21.75
C LYS A 106 -2.00 -4.27 -21.23
N GLY A 107 -3.14 -4.46 -20.61
CA GLY A 107 -3.51 -5.77 -20.14
C GLY A 107 -3.25 -5.92 -18.67
N PHE A 108 -3.06 -7.14 -18.25
CA PHE A 108 -2.94 -7.44 -16.83
C PHE A 108 -1.53 -7.82 -16.45
N VAL A 109 -1.19 -7.50 -15.20
CA VAL A 109 0.09 -7.87 -14.62
C VAL A 109 -0.16 -8.99 -13.63
N THR A 110 0.64 -10.04 -13.71
CA THR A 110 0.56 -11.10 -12.73
C THR A 110 1.97 -11.57 -12.42
N LEU A 111 2.26 -11.68 -11.13
CA LEU A 111 3.59 -12.07 -10.67
C LEU A 111 3.55 -13.31 -9.79
N GLY A 112 2.37 -13.78 -9.47
CA GLY A 112 2.21 -14.86 -8.52
C GLY A 112 2.56 -16.21 -9.04
N LYS A 113 2.71 -16.35 -10.30
CA LYS A 113 3.04 -17.58 -10.79
C LYS A 113 3.57 -17.62 -11.91
#